data_d8d5d6b6600adad3665e768cf9d8903b
#
_entry.id   d8d5d6b6600adad3665e768cf9d8903b
#
_cell.length_a   1.000
_cell.length_b   1.000
_cell.length_c   1.000
_cell.angle_alpha   90.00
_cell.angle_beta   90.00
_cell.angle_gamma   90.00
#
_symmetry.space_group_name_H-M   'P 1'
#
loop_
_entity.id
_entity.type
_entity.pdbx_description
1 polymer ?
#
loop_
_entity_poly.entity_id
_entity_poly.type
_entity_poly.pdbx_seq_one_letter_code
_entity_poly.pdbx_strand_id
1 'polypeptide(L)'
;MKEISMHVGKRIRLYRKMKNMTIEVFAGLINKSKATVSKYENGDIAIDIETLFIIANALDISVNQLIDYDKEAEETETRVDLSGRRHGKTRMYLYFYDGRRSRIVRNVIDIRGTGENGMFSADLYADVDDYSNCYKCKYLYHGTMRRYDTFTNFQFENQNNKMERVFLYAIN
;
A
#
# COMPACT_ATOMS: atom_id res chain seq x y z
N MET A 1 4.42 -15.70 13.88
CA MET A 1 5.60 -15.41 13.03
C MET A 1 5.33 -15.63 11.54
N LYS A 2 4.61 -16.66 11.13
CA LYS A 2 4.31 -16.94 9.71
C LYS A 2 3.46 -15.83 9.04
N GLU A 3 2.56 -15.21 9.78
CA GLU A 3 1.68 -14.13 9.31
C GLU A 3 2.47 -12.87 8.90
N ILE A 4 3.42 -12.44 9.73
CA ILE A 4 4.28 -11.28 9.44
C ILE A 4 5.12 -11.54 8.19
N SER A 5 5.75 -12.73 8.08
CA SER A 5 6.53 -13.09 6.90
C SER A 5 5.68 -13.09 5.63
N MET A 6 4.45 -13.59 5.72
CA MET A 6 3.50 -13.60 4.60
C MET A 6 3.07 -12.18 4.22
N HIS A 7 2.82 -11.31 5.21
CA HIS A 7 2.49 -9.89 4.95
C HIS A 7 3.62 -9.18 4.22
N VAL A 8 4.84 -9.26 4.76
CA VAL A 8 6.04 -8.67 4.14
C VAL A 8 6.25 -9.23 2.73
N GLY A 9 6.11 -10.54 2.55
CA GLY A 9 6.24 -11.20 1.25
C GLY A 9 5.24 -10.69 0.22
N LYS A 10 3.97 -10.54 0.60
CA LYS A 10 2.93 -9.95 -0.26
C LYS A 10 3.29 -8.53 -0.69
N ARG A 11 3.83 -7.72 0.22
CA ARG A 11 4.24 -6.33 -0.09
C ARG A 11 5.45 -6.29 -1.02
N ILE A 12 6.46 -7.14 -0.81
CA ILE A 12 7.60 -7.28 -1.73
C ILE A 12 7.10 -7.60 -3.14
N ARG A 13 6.23 -8.62 -3.28
CA ARG A 13 5.64 -9.00 -4.56
C ARG A 13 4.85 -7.86 -5.21
N LEU A 14 4.10 -7.12 -4.40
CA LEU A 14 3.34 -5.95 -4.84
C LEU A 14 4.25 -4.90 -5.46
N TYR A 15 5.25 -4.40 -4.71
CA TYR A 15 6.14 -3.35 -5.17
C TYR A 15 7.00 -3.79 -6.36
N ARG A 16 7.47 -5.05 -6.37
CA ARG A 16 8.18 -5.61 -7.52
C ARG A 16 7.33 -5.57 -8.79
N LYS A 17 6.07 -6.01 -8.71
CA LYS A 17 5.16 -5.99 -9.86
C LYS A 17 4.82 -4.58 -10.32
N MET A 18 4.69 -3.63 -9.42
CA MET A 18 4.46 -2.23 -9.75
C MET A 18 5.62 -1.61 -10.51
N LYS A 19 6.84 -2.03 -10.21
CA LYS A 19 8.04 -1.65 -10.97
C LYS A 19 8.23 -2.47 -12.25
N ASN A 20 7.24 -3.30 -12.64
CA ASN A 20 7.28 -4.19 -13.80
C ASN A 20 8.51 -5.12 -13.82
N MET A 21 9.04 -5.46 -12.64
CA MET A 21 10.19 -6.37 -12.52
C MET A 21 9.73 -7.82 -12.54
N THR A 22 10.42 -8.67 -13.32
CA THR A 22 10.27 -10.11 -13.18
C THR A 22 10.95 -10.59 -11.89
N ILE A 23 10.62 -11.79 -11.46
CA ILE A 23 11.23 -12.37 -10.24
C ILE A 23 12.73 -12.58 -10.43
N GLU A 24 13.17 -12.89 -11.66
CA GLU A 24 14.57 -13.07 -12.04
C GLU A 24 15.36 -11.78 -11.94
N VAL A 25 14.83 -10.69 -12.50
CA VAL A 25 15.47 -9.36 -12.45
C VAL A 25 15.60 -8.91 -11.00
N PHE A 26 14.53 -9.04 -10.22
CA PHE A 26 14.56 -8.66 -8.82
C PHE A 26 15.52 -9.52 -7.98
N ALA A 27 15.57 -10.82 -8.23
CA ALA A 27 16.51 -11.74 -7.58
C ALA A 27 17.98 -11.33 -7.84
N GLY A 28 18.30 -10.94 -9.08
CA GLY A 28 19.61 -10.40 -9.42
C GLY A 28 19.95 -9.12 -8.65
N LEU A 29 19.00 -8.18 -8.51
CA LEU A 29 19.21 -6.92 -7.79
C LEU A 29 19.53 -7.11 -6.30
N ILE A 30 18.96 -8.13 -5.67
CA ILE A 30 19.17 -8.40 -4.24
C ILE A 30 20.18 -9.54 -3.98
N ASN A 31 20.90 -10.01 -5.01
CA ASN A 31 21.87 -11.10 -4.93
C ASN A 31 21.32 -12.38 -4.29
N LYS A 32 20.10 -12.75 -4.65
CA LYS A 32 19.43 -13.99 -4.21
C LYS A 32 18.99 -14.83 -5.40
N SER A 33 18.74 -16.13 -5.17
CA SER A 33 18.16 -16.98 -6.21
C SER A 33 16.68 -16.67 -6.43
N LYS A 34 16.16 -16.94 -7.65
CA LYS A 34 14.73 -16.90 -7.96
C LYS A 34 13.89 -17.70 -6.95
N ALA A 35 14.37 -18.88 -6.56
CA ALA A 35 13.71 -19.75 -5.60
C ALA A 35 13.63 -19.09 -4.20
N THR A 36 14.69 -18.40 -3.78
CA THR A 36 14.72 -17.66 -2.51
C THR A 36 13.72 -16.51 -2.53
N VAL A 37 13.69 -15.72 -3.61
CA VAL A 37 12.74 -14.61 -3.75
C VAL A 37 11.29 -15.13 -3.75
N SER A 38 11.03 -16.23 -4.43
CA SER A 38 9.69 -16.86 -4.40
C SER A 38 9.27 -17.24 -2.98
N LYS A 39 10.19 -17.81 -2.19
CA LYS A 39 9.93 -18.16 -0.78
C LYS A 39 9.70 -16.91 0.08
N TYR A 40 10.45 -15.81 -0.17
CA TYR A 40 10.20 -14.53 0.50
C TYR A 40 8.79 -13.98 0.17
N GLU A 41 8.43 -13.95 -1.11
CA GLU A 41 7.13 -13.43 -1.55
C GLU A 41 5.93 -14.25 -1.04
N ASN A 42 6.13 -15.55 -0.79
CA ASN A 42 5.10 -16.43 -0.23
C ASN A 42 5.12 -16.46 1.31
N GLY A 43 6.12 -15.85 1.96
CA GLY A 43 6.28 -15.89 3.42
C GLY A 43 6.74 -17.26 3.96
N ASP A 44 7.33 -18.11 3.08
CA ASP A 44 7.77 -19.46 3.45
C ASP A 44 9.05 -19.45 4.29
N ILE A 45 9.87 -18.39 4.18
CA ILE A 45 11.08 -18.19 4.96
C ILE A 45 11.12 -16.76 5.51
N ALA A 46 11.72 -16.60 6.68
CA ALA A 46 11.95 -15.30 7.29
C ALA A 46 13.02 -14.53 6.51
N ILE A 47 12.87 -13.22 6.46
CA ILE A 47 13.83 -12.30 5.86
C ILE A 47 14.63 -11.68 7.00
N ASP A 48 15.96 -11.77 6.93
CA ASP A 48 16.84 -11.10 7.89
C ASP A 48 16.82 -9.58 7.65
N ILE A 49 17.24 -8.83 8.68
CA ILE A 49 17.17 -7.36 8.66
C ILE A 49 17.99 -6.77 7.51
N GLU A 50 19.21 -7.28 7.27
CA GLU A 50 20.07 -6.76 6.20
C GLU A 50 19.44 -6.98 4.83
N THR A 51 18.92 -8.18 4.58
CA THR A 51 18.21 -8.51 3.35
C THR A 51 16.95 -7.64 3.18
N LEU A 52 16.24 -7.32 4.27
CA LEU A 52 15.07 -6.45 4.22
C LEU A 52 15.42 -5.03 3.76
N PHE A 53 16.54 -4.46 4.24
CA PHE A 53 17.04 -3.17 3.78
C PHE A 53 17.48 -3.21 2.30
N ILE A 54 18.15 -4.28 1.86
CA ILE A 54 18.53 -4.48 0.46
C ILE A 54 17.30 -4.53 -0.43
N ILE A 55 16.26 -5.26 -0.02
CA ILE A 55 14.98 -5.35 -0.73
C ILE A 55 14.32 -3.97 -0.82
N ALA A 56 14.24 -3.23 0.27
CA ALA A 56 13.63 -1.89 0.29
C ALA A 56 14.36 -0.94 -0.66
N ASN A 57 15.70 -0.94 -0.64
CA ASN A 57 16.52 -0.14 -1.55
C ASN A 57 16.32 -0.56 -3.02
N ALA A 58 16.31 -1.85 -3.33
CA ALA A 58 16.09 -2.35 -4.69
C ALA A 58 14.70 -1.98 -5.24
N LEU A 59 13.71 -1.87 -4.34
CA LEU A 59 12.35 -1.44 -4.65
C LEU A 59 12.17 0.08 -4.55
N ASP A 60 13.21 0.83 -4.13
CA ASP A 60 13.14 2.29 -3.92
C ASP A 60 11.96 2.71 -3.02
N ILE A 61 11.84 2.02 -1.90
CA ILE A 61 10.82 2.26 -0.86
C ILE A 61 11.47 2.28 0.52
N SER A 62 10.76 2.79 1.52
CA SER A 62 11.21 2.68 2.91
C SER A 62 10.97 1.27 3.45
N VAL A 63 11.80 0.84 4.42
CA VAL A 63 11.59 -0.44 5.13
C VAL A 63 10.23 -0.47 5.81
N ASN A 64 9.77 0.66 6.35
CA ASN A 64 8.46 0.78 6.98
C ASN A 64 7.32 0.38 6.04
N GLN A 65 7.44 0.66 4.75
CA GLN A 65 6.45 0.26 3.76
C GLN A 65 6.38 -1.26 3.54
N LEU A 66 7.41 -2.01 3.93
CA LEU A 66 7.41 -3.46 3.90
C LEU A 66 6.87 -4.06 5.20
N ILE A 67 7.22 -3.48 6.35
CA ILE A 67 6.96 -4.06 7.68
C ILE A 67 5.73 -3.49 8.40
N ASP A 68 5.06 -2.51 7.83
CA ASP A 68 3.83 -1.93 8.39
C ASP A 68 2.73 -3.02 8.45
N TYR A 69 2.77 -3.79 9.53
CA TYR A 69 1.89 -4.91 9.82
C TYR A 69 0.99 -4.58 11.00
N ASP A 70 -0.28 -4.44 10.72
CA ASP A 70 -1.31 -4.32 11.74
C ASP A 70 -2.10 -5.64 11.83
N LYS A 71 -1.84 -6.38 12.91
CA LYS A 71 -2.47 -7.68 13.14
C LYS A 71 -3.99 -7.58 13.25
N GLU A 72 -4.50 -6.47 13.77
CA GLU A 72 -5.94 -6.26 13.96
C GLU A 72 -6.65 -5.90 12.63
N ALA A 73 -5.90 -5.41 11.64
CA ALA A 73 -6.44 -5.03 10.33
C ALA A 73 -6.74 -6.23 9.41
N GLU A 74 -6.08 -7.39 9.61
CA GLU A 74 -6.33 -8.59 8.79
C GLU A 74 -7.60 -9.36 9.21
N GLU A 75 -8.07 -9.21 10.46
CA GLU A 75 -9.20 -9.99 10.99
C GLU A 75 -10.58 -9.31 10.83
N THR A 76 -10.62 -8.06 10.36
CA THR A 76 -11.88 -7.32 10.29
C THR A 76 -12.14 -6.70 8.91
N GLU A 77 -12.72 -7.46 8.00
CA GLU A 77 -13.65 -6.90 7.01
C GLU A 77 -14.89 -6.38 7.76
N THR A 78 -14.78 -5.30 8.50
CA THR A 78 -15.92 -4.79 9.24
C THR A 78 -16.17 -3.32 8.90
N ARG A 79 -17.43 -3.07 8.60
CA ARG A 79 -18.10 -1.80 8.31
C ARG A 79 -17.57 -0.67 9.19
N VAL A 80 -17.27 0.44 8.55
CA VAL A 80 -16.85 1.69 9.18
C VAL A 80 -17.98 2.20 10.07
N ASP A 81 -17.76 2.21 11.37
CA ASP A 81 -18.49 3.09 12.25
C ASP A 81 -17.76 4.44 12.26
N LEU A 82 -18.46 5.50 11.86
CA LEU A 82 -17.94 6.88 11.80
C LEU A 82 -17.61 7.46 13.18
N SER A 83 -17.78 6.72 14.26
CA SER A 83 -17.55 7.15 15.65
C SER A 83 -16.09 7.03 16.13
N GLY A 84 -15.15 6.63 15.28
CA GLY A 84 -13.70 6.78 15.57
C GLY A 84 -13.09 5.77 16.54
N ARG A 85 -13.72 4.62 16.79
CA ARG A 85 -13.26 3.64 17.77
C ARG A 85 -13.16 2.21 17.22
N ARG A 86 -12.56 1.97 16.06
CA ARG A 86 -12.18 0.59 15.70
C ARG A 86 -10.89 0.55 14.91
N HIS A 87 -10.01 -0.29 15.38
CA HIS A 87 -8.79 -0.75 14.73
C HIS A 87 -9.22 -1.63 13.54
N GLY A 88 -8.88 -1.24 12.32
CA GLY A 88 -9.22 -2.02 11.14
C GLY A 88 -8.81 -1.31 9.85
N LYS A 89 -8.65 -2.10 8.80
CA LYS A 89 -8.44 -1.59 7.45
C LYS A 89 -9.74 -0.99 6.92
N THR A 90 -9.77 0.29 6.66
CA THR A 90 -10.89 0.97 6.03
C THR A 90 -10.59 1.17 4.56
N ARG A 91 -11.49 0.73 3.69
CA ARG A 91 -11.40 0.93 2.25
C ARG A 91 -12.41 1.96 1.79
N MET A 92 -11.94 2.96 1.04
CA MET A 92 -12.75 3.98 0.39
C MET A 92 -12.63 3.87 -1.13
N TYR A 93 -13.71 4.17 -1.84
CA TYR A 93 -13.74 4.21 -3.29
C TYR A 93 -13.94 5.64 -3.75
N LEU A 94 -13.06 6.09 -4.65
CA LEU A 94 -13.09 7.44 -5.18
C LEU A 94 -13.24 7.39 -6.69
N TYR A 95 -14.20 8.14 -7.21
CA TYR A 95 -14.53 8.21 -8.64
C TYR A 95 -14.39 9.65 -9.10
N PHE A 96 -13.76 9.86 -10.26
CA PHE A 96 -13.82 11.14 -10.93
C PHE A 96 -13.91 10.95 -12.45
N TYR A 97 -14.48 11.94 -13.13
CA TYR A 97 -14.54 11.93 -14.58
C TYR A 97 -13.30 12.59 -15.17
N ASP A 98 -12.53 11.82 -15.96
CA ASP A 98 -11.41 12.34 -16.75
C ASP A 98 -11.95 12.87 -18.08
N GLY A 99 -12.16 14.18 -18.18
CA GLY A 99 -12.65 14.83 -19.39
C GLY A 99 -11.72 14.71 -20.59
N ARG A 100 -10.42 14.49 -20.40
CA ARG A 100 -9.46 14.30 -21.50
C ARG A 100 -9.64 12.94 -22.16
N ARG A 101 -10.02 11.93 -21.39
CA ARG A 101 -10.21 10.55 -21.84
C ARG A 101 -11.67 10.14 -21.94
N SER A 102 -12.59 11.05 -21.60
CA SER A 102 -14.04 10.84 -21.59
C SER A 102 -14.45 9.56 -20.85
N ARG A 103 -13.83 9.30 -19.68
CA ARG A 103 -14.12 8.12 -18.88
C ARG A 103 -14.13 8.40 -17.38
N ILE A 104 -14.81 7.54 -16.63
CA ILE A 104 -14.73 7.52 -15.17
C ILE A 104 -13.44 6.81 -14.77
N VAL A 105 -12.63 7.48 -13.97
CA VAL A 105 -11.45 6.93 -13.33
C VAL A 105 -11.84 6.41 -11.96
N ARG A 106 -11.45 5.18 -11.66
CA ARG A 106 -11.75 4.49 -10.42
C ARG A 106 -10.50 4.43 -9.56
N ASN A 107 -10.64 4.77 -8.30
CA ASN A 107 -9.53 4.76 -7.36
C ASN A 107 -9.96 4.08 -6.05
N VAL A 108 -8.99 3.50 -5.36
CA VAL A 108 -9.19 2.87 -4.06
C VAL A 108 -8.23 3.51 -3.07
N ILE A 109 -8.73 3.88 -1.90
CA ILE A 109 -7.92 4.32 -0.77
C ILE A 109 -8.04 3.26 0.32
N ASP A 110 -6.94 2.64 0.68
CA ASP A 110 -6.84 1.77 1.85
C ASP A 110 -6.24 2.56 3.00
N ILE A 111 -6.99 2.70 4.10
CA ILE A 111 -6.59 3.42 5.31
C ILE A 111 -6.25 2.38 6.36
N ARG A 112 -5.13 2.58 7.06
CA ARG A 112 -4.60 1.66 8.08
C ARG A 112 -4.11 2.42 9.31
N GLY A 113 -4.03 1.69 10.43
CA GLY A 113 -3.46 2.19 11.67
C GLY A 113 -4.48 2.57 12.72
N THR A 114 -3.99 2.89 13.89
CA THR A 114 -4.79 3.16 15.10
C THR A 114 -5.27 4.60 15.21
N GLY A 115 -4.86 5.47 14.29
CA GLY A 115 -5.21 6.89 14.34
C GLY A 115 -4.61 7.63 15.53
N GLU A 116 -3.45 7.23 16.00
CA GLU A 116 -2.74 7.96 17.03
C GLU A 116 -2.58 9.43 16.62
N ASN A 117 -2.97 10.32 17.50
CA ASN A 117 -3.03 11.79 17.21
C ASN A 117 -3.91 12.16 16.00
N GLY A 118 -4.93 11.33 15.65
CA GLY A 118 -5.83 11.57 14.51
C GLY A 118 -5.17 11.38 13.15
N MET A 119 -3.99 10.72 13.09
CA MET A 119 -3.26 10.46 11.85
C MET A 119 -3.26 8.95 11.53
N PHE A 120 -3.56 8.61 10.29
CA PHE A 120 -3.62 7.25 9.77
C PHE A 120 -2.71 7.12 8.56
N SER A 121 -2.14 5.94 8.33
CA SER A 121 -1.47 5.63 7.06
C SER A 121 -2.51 5.35 5.98
N ALA A 122 -2.24 5.79 4.75
CA ALA A 122 -3.16 5.57 3.64
C ALA A 122 -2.40 5.27 2.34
N ASP A 123 -2.93 4.30 1.56
CA ASP A 123 -2.45 4.01 0.20
C ASP A 123 -3.56 4.35 -0.80
N LEU A 124 -3.22 5.12 -1.83
CA LEU A 124 -4.11 5.43 -2.94
C LEU A 124 -3.70 4.64 -4.17
N TYR A 125 -4.55 3.72 -4.57
CA TYR A 125 -4.46 2.97 -5.84
C TYR A 125 -5.25 3.74 -6.90
N ALA A 126 -4.55 4.40 -7.82
CA ALA A 126 -5.19 5.26 -8.80
C ALA A 126 -5.29 4.59 -10.17
N ASP A 127 -6.42 4.82 -10.83
CA ASP A 127 -6.79 4.27 -12.14
C ASP A 127 -6.82 2.73 -12.11
N VAL A 128 -7.72 2.19 -11.30
CA VAL A 128 -7.90 0.76 -11.05
C VAL A 128 -8.90 0.18 -12.05
N ASP A 129 -8.50 -0.87 -12.75
CA ASP A 129 -9.39 -1.58 -13.70
C ASP A 129 -10.34 -2.55 -12.97
N ASP A 130 -9.85 -3.19 -11.90
CA ASP A 130 -10.59 -4.21 -11.16
C ASP A 130 -10.44 -4.02 -9.64
N TYR A 131 -11.56 -3.81 -8.95
CA TYR A 131 -11.59 -3.62 -7.50
C TYR A 131 -11.22 -4.87 -6.69
N SER A 132 -11.41 -6.07 -7.26
CA SER A 132 -10.97 -7.32 -6.63
C SER A 132 -9.44 -7.42 -6.56
N ASN A 133 -8.76 -6.66 -7.43
CA ASN A 133 -7.31 -6.61 -7.52
C ASN A 133 -6.81 -5.16 -7.72
N CYS A 134 -7.04 -4.30 -6.72
CA CYS A 134 -6.62 -2.89 -6.77
C CYS A 134 -5.10 -2.70 -6.94
N TYR A 135 -4.32 -3.76 -6.76
CA TYR A 135 -2.88 -3.74 -7.04
C TYR A 135 -2.55 -3.63 -8.54
N LYS A 136 -3.50 -3.91 -9.43
CA LYS A 136 -3.41 -3.59 -10.86
C LYS A 136 -3.89 -2.16 -11.11
N CYS A 137 -3.29 -1.21 -10.42
CA CYS A 137 -3.52 0.21 -10.62
C CYS A 137 -2.45 0.80 -11.54
N LYS A 138 -2.77 1.93 -12.14
CA LYS A 138 -1.81 2.66 -12.99
C LYS A 138 -0.77 3.40 -12.14
N TYR A 139 -1.20 3.99 -11.03
CA TYR A 139 -0.35 4.72 -10.10
C TYR A 139 -0.64 4.31 -8.67
N LEU A 140 0.43 4.16 -7.87
CA LEU A 140 0.34 3.98 -6.42
C LEU A 140 0.92 5.20 -5.73
N TYR A 141 0.17 5.70 -4.77
CA TYR A 141 0.61 6.75 -3.88
C TYR A 141 0.54 6.23 -2.44
N HIS A 142 1.53 6.57 -1.66
CA HIS A 142 1.55 6.33 -0.23
C HIS A 142 1.44 7.64 0.51
N GLY A 143 0.78 7.63 1.67
CA GLY A 143 0.60 8.87 2.40
C GLY A 143 -0.12 8.72 3.72
N THR A 144 -0.72 9.82 4.14
CA THR A 144 -1.42 9.90 5.42
C THR A 144 -2.82 10.47 5.25
N MET A 145 -3.70 10.06 6.13
CA MET A 145 -5.01 10.67 6.36
C MET A 145 -5.04 11.32 7.73
N ARG A 146 -5.51 12.54 7.82
CA ARG A 146 -5.80 13.22 9.10
C ARG A 146 -7.26 13.64 9.13
N ARG A 147 -7.95 13.22 10.18
CA ARG A 147 -9.33 13.58 10.42
C ARG A 147 -9.41 14.80 11.35
N TYR A 148 -10.23 15.76 10.96
CA TYR A 148 -10.61 16.94 11.74
C TYR A 148 -12.14 16.89 11.98
N ASP A 149 -12.65 17.81 12.79
CA ASP A 149 -14.09 17.81 13.14
C ASP A 149 -15.01 18.00 11.94
N THR A 150 -14.62 18.84 10.98
CA THR A 150 -15.44 19.22 9.82
C THR A 150 -14.99 18.62 8.50
N PHE A 151 -13.75 18.15 8.43
CA PHE A 151 -13.19 17.58 7.20
C PHE A 151 -12.09 16.55 7.49
N THR A 152 -11.82 15.76 6.47
CA THR A 152 -10.71 14.80 6.45
C THR A 152 -9.73 15.20 5.35
N ASN A 153 -8.45 15.28 5.69
CA ASN A 153 -7.36 15.61 4.76
C ASN A 153 -6.55 14.36 4.46
N PHE A 154 -6.26 14.16 3.17
CA PHE A 154 -5.34 13.14 2.68
C PHE A 154 -4.16 13.80 1.98
N GLN A 155 -2.96 13.31 2.26
CA GLN A 155 -1.73 13.73 1.61
C GLN A 155 -1.01 12.50 1.09
N PHE A 156 -0.82 12.42 -0.22
CA PHE A 156 -0.20 11.28 -0.89
C PHE A 156 1.00 11.69 -1.72
N GLU A 157 1.99 10.82 -1.80
CA GLU A 157 3.18 10.94 -2.62
C GLU A 157 3.29 9.74 -3.55
N ASN A 158 3.56 9.97 -4.84
CA ASN A 158 3.69 8.91 -5.83
C ASN A 158 4.93 8.07 -5.56
N GLN A 159 4.78 6.75 -5.55
CA GLN A 159 5.87 5.82 -5.24
C GLN A 159 6.97 5.79 -6.32
N ASN A 160 6.60 6.09 -7.57
CA ASN A 160 7.54 6.10 -8.70
C ASN A 160 8.06 7.51 -9.03
N ASN A 161 7.40 8.56 -8.55
CA ASN A 161 7.78 9.95 -8.78
C ASN A 161 7.49 10.79 -7.54
N LYS A 162 8.46 10.93 -6.65
CA LYS A 162 8.33 11.66 -5.37
C LYS A 162 7.99 13.16 -5.53
N MET A 163 8.13 13.70 -6.72
CA MET A 163 7.73 15.08 -7.04
C MET A 163 6.21 15.22 -7.22
N GLU A 164 5.53 14.11 -7.50
CA GLU A 164 4.09 14.11 -7.72
C GLU A 164 3.35 13.83 -6.42
N ARG A 165 2.56 14.80 -5.98
CA ARG A 165 1.75 14.74 -4.75
C ARG A 165 0.29 14.93 -5.06
N VAL A 166 -0.56 14.24 -4.31
CA VAL A 166 -2.01 14.36 -4.37
C VAL A 166 -2.53 14.77 -3.00
N PHE A 167 -3.36 15.80 -2.99
CA PHE A 167 -4.05 16.27 -1.80
C PHE A 167 -5.55 16.11 -2.02
N LEU A 168 -6.25 15.45 -1.09
CA LEU A 168 -7.69 15.29 -1.14
C LEU A 168 -8.28 15.81 0.18
N TYR A 169 -9.44 16.45 0.06
CA TYR A 169 -10.23 16.91 1.19
C TYR A 169 -11.63 16.33 1.07
N ALA A 170 -12.11 15.71 2.13
CA ALA A 170 -13.47 15.23 2.23
C ALA A 170 -14.16 15.97 3.38
N ILE A 171 -15.37 16.44 3.15
CA ILE A 171 -16.24 17.02 4.19
C ILE A 171 -16.86 15.86 4.97
N ASN A 172 -16.80 15.92 6.30
CA ASN A 172 -17.34 14.90 7.20
C ASN A 172 -18.85 15.04 7.37
#